data_dd2f897cfd617082cf3cd84e561f1711
#
_entry.id   dd2f897cfd617082cf3cd84e561f1711
#
_cell.length_a   1.000
_cell.length_b   1.000
_cell.length_c   1.000
_cell.angle_alpha   90.00
_cell.angle_beta   90.00
_cell.angle_gamma   90.00
#
_symmetry.space_group_name_H-M   'P 1'
#
loop_
_entity.id
_entity.type
_entity.pdbx_description
1 polymer ?
#
loop_
_entity_poly.entity_id
_entity_poly.type
_entity_poly.pdbx_seq_one_letter_code
_entity_poly.pdbx_strand_id
1 'polypeptide(L)'
;MNRRFIMKNYISYLFMVGVYLLTSSIASAEWVEIGKNLETKGSTSFVDLKNVKTGEGTHLFWYRMVFSEPQDLGQNNFYRSTETYVESHCEKRIMRVKKGTFYSDPRGKNVLLSVSNKDVIAAGLGKWEPAEKDDNLVPFKVV
;
A
#
# COMPACT_ATOMS: atom_id res chain seq x y z
N MET A 1 -8.94 -57.35 -6.19
CA MET A 1 -8.60 -55.93 -6.36
C MET A 1 -8.65 -55.26 -4.98
N ASN A 2 -7.49 -54.85 -4.47
CA ASN A 2 -7.25 -54.62 -3.04
C ASN A 2 -7.69 -53.23 -2.61
N ARG A 3 -8.89 -53.08 -2.00
CA ARG A 3 -9.45 -51.77 -1.51
C ARG A 3 -8.52 -51.02 -0.54
N ARG A 4 -7.60 -51.71 0.13
CA ARG A 4 -6.61 -51.11 1.06
C ARG A 4 -5.51 -50.31 0.35
N PHE A 5 -5.22 -50.60 -0.93
CA PHE A 5 -4.21 -49.86 -1.69
C PHE A 5 -4.70 -48.50 -2.20
N ILE A 6 -5.98 -48.41 -2.52
CA ILE A 6 -6.60 -47.19 -3.03
C ILE A 6 -6.72 -46.16 -1.91
N MET A 7 -7.10 -46.57 -0.69
CA MET A 7 -7.26 -45.62 0.44
C MET A 7 -5.93 -45.00 0.90
N LYS A 8 -4.81 -45.71 0.86
CA LYS A 8 -3.50 -45.14 1.23
C LYS A 8 -3.06 -44.00 0.30
N ASN A 9 -3.35 -44.12 -0.98
CA ASN A 9 -2.98 -43.07 -1.95
C ASN A 9 -3.85 -41.84 -1.80
N TYR A 10 -5.14 -41.96 -1.49
CA TYR A 10 -6.03 -40.80 -1.25
C TYR A 10 -5.64 -39.99 0.00
N ILE A 11 -5.24 -40.64 1.07
CA ILE A 11 -4.79 -39.97 2.30
C ILE A 11 -3.49 -39.19 2.04
N SER A 12 -2.57 -39.77 1.25
CA SER A 12 -1.32 -39.07 0.88
C SER A 12 -1.55 -37.87 0.00
N TYR A 13 -2.48 -37.92 -0.94
CA TYR A 13 -2.88 -36.77 -1.78
C TYR A 13 -3.59 -35.68 -0.97
N LEU A 14 -4.46 -36.04 -0.07
CA LEU A 14 -5.15 -35.08 0.82
C LEU A 14 -4.15 -34.36 1.75
N PHE A 15 -3.12 -35.05 2.22
CA PHE A 15 -2.06 -34.46 3.05
C PHE A 15 -1.19 -33.50 2.23
N MET A 16 -0.84 -33.83 0.98
CA MET A 16 -0.09 -32.92 0.10
C MET A 16 -0.86 -31.67 -0.27
N VAL A 17 -2.15 -31.78 -0.59
CA VAL A 17 -3.01 -30.62 -0.89
C VAL A 17 -3.21 -29.76 0.34
N GLY A 18 -3.36 -30.34 1.52
CA GLY A 18 -3.47 -29.60 2.78
C GLY A 18 -2.22 -28.81 3.14
N VAL A 19 -1.02 -29.36 2.89
CA VAL A 19 0.26 -28.66 3.13
C VAL A 19 0.45 -27.51 2.13
N TYR A 20 0.03 -27.65 0.88
CA TYR A 20 0.10 -26.58 -0.12
C TYR A 20 -0.81 -25.38 0.21
N LEU A 21 -1.96 -25.61 0.85
CA LEU A 21 -2.88 -24.55 1.26
C LEU A 21 -2.39 -23.77 2.50
N LEU A 22 -1.51 -24.36 3.31
CA LEU A 22 -0.95 -23.69 4.50
C LEU A 22 0.27 -22.81 4.19
N THR A 23 0.86 -22.91 3.00
CA THR A 23 2.04 -22.12 2.61
C THR A 23 1.72 -20.88 1.77
N SER A 24 0.45 -20.58 1.52
CA SER A 24 0.07 -19.27 1.00
C SER A 24 0.34 -18.23 2.10
N SER A 25 1.60 -17.81 2.22
CA SER A 25 1.96 -16.62 2.98
C SER A 25 1.18 -15.46 2.37
N ILE A 26 0.09 -15.07 3.02
CA ILE A 26 -0.58 -13.81 2.73
C ILE A 26 0.51 -12.75 2.86
N ALA A 27 0.86 -12.12 1.75
CA ALA A 27 1.78 -10.99 1.75
C ALA A 27 1.11 -9.87 2.53
N SER A 28 1.25 -9.90 3.85
CA SER A 28 0.77 -8.87 4.74
C SER A 28 1.71 -7.68 4.62
N ALA A 29 1.17 -6.50 4.36
CA ALA A 29 1.93 -5.27 4.41
C ALA A 29 2.50 -5.06 5.82
N GLU A 30 3.77 -4.72 5.89
CA GLU A 30 4.43 -4.32 7.14
C GLU A 30 4.51 -2.79 7.18
N TRP A 31 3.45 -2.20 7.74
CA TRP A 31 3.35 -0.75 7.87
C TRP A 31 4.23 -0.23 9.00
N VAL A 32 5.23 0.55 8.64
CA VAL A 32 6.12 1.22 9.59
C VAL A 32 5.75 2.71 9.66
N GLU A 33 5.48 3.20 10.87
CA GLU A 33 5.23 4.63 11.10
C GLU A 33 6.51 5.41 10.83
N ILE A 34 6.43 6.43 9.98
CA ILE A 34 7.56 7.24 9.58
C ILE A 34 7.45 8.70 10.04
N GLY A 35 6.30 9.13 10.51
CA GLY A 35 6.14 10.45 11.07
C GLY A 35 4.70 10.84 11.38
N LYS A 36 4.59 11.89 12.20
CA LYS A 36 3.33 12.57 12.51
C LYS A 36 3.43 14.00 12.01
N ASN A 37 2.47 14.40 11.21
CA ASN A 37 2.36 15.78 10.77
C ASN A 37 1.26 16.49 11.57
N LEU A 38 1.66 17.40 12.45
CA LEU A 38 0.74 18.20 13.24
C LEU A 38 0.11 19.34 12.42
N GLU A 39 0.79 19.80 11.38
CA GLU A 39 0.31 20.89 10.51
C GLU A 39 -0.78 20.41 9.55
N THR A 40 -0.72 19.17 9.08
CA THR A 40 -1.77 18.55 8.26
C THR A 40 -2.83 17.86 9.12
N LYS A 41 -3.53 18.64 9.96
CA LYS A 41 -4.66 18.18 10.76
C LYS A 41 -4.41 16.86 11.52
N GLY A 42 -3.19 16.70 12.07
CA GLY A 42 -2.85 15.54 12.88
C GLY A 42 -2.79 14.23 12.10
N SER A 43 -2.18 14.20 10.92
CA SER A 43 -1.99 12.95 10.18
C SER A 43 -0.79 12.16 10.67
N THR A 44 -0.89 10.83 10.59
CA THR A 44 0.22 9.88 10.80
C THR A 44 0.52 9.19 9.50
N SER A 45 1.80 9.11 9.16
CA SER A 45 2.30 8.55 7.91
C SER A 45 2.99 7.20 8.12
N PHE A 46 2.75 6.27 7.20
CA PHE A 46 3.31 4.92 7.22
C PHE A 46 3.84 4.54 5.84
N VAL A 47 4.86 3.67 5.81
CA VAL A 47 5.38 3.03 4.60
C VAL A 47 5.34 1.52 4.76
N ASP A 48 4.96 0.81 3.70
CA ASP A 48 5.08 -0.64 3.64
C ASP A 48 6.51 -1.02 3.20
N LEU A 49 7.39 -1.29 4.16
CA LEU A 49 8.78 -1.62 3.89
C LEU A 49 8.96 -3.01 3.27
N LYS A 50 8.02 -3.93 3.49
CA LYS A 50 8.13 -5.30 2.99
C LYS A 50 7.95 -5.39 1.47
N ASN A 51 7.16 -4.48 0.90
CA ASN A 51 6.79 -4.51 -0.51
C ASN A 51 7.45 -3.39 -1.33
N VAL A 52 8.58 -2.87 -0.86
CA VAL A 52 9.38 -1.90 -1.64
C VAL A 52 10.00 -2.61 -2.85
N LYS A 53 9.82 -2.04 -4.04
CA LYS A 53 10.45 -2.50 -5.27
C LYS A 53 11.52 -1.50 -5.69
N THR A 54 12.74 -1.98 -5.88
CA THR A 54 13.86 -1.16 -6.32
C THR A 54 14.11 -1.37 -7.82
N GLY A 55 14.20 -0.27 -8.57
CA GLY A 55 14.63 -0.21 -9.96
C GLY A 55 15.91 0.57 -10.11
N GLU A 56 16.32 0.89 -11.34
CA GLU A 56 17.49 1.72 -11.62
C GLU A 56 17.26 3.16 -11.13
N GLY A 57 17.76 3.46 -9.92
CA GLY A 57 17.68 4.78 -9.28
C GLY A 57 16.28 5.16 -8.80
N THR A 58 15.31 4.25 -8.84
CA THR A 58 13.94 4.48 -8.38
C THR A 58 13.48 3.44 -7.38
N HIS A 59 12.54 3.83 -6.52
CA HIS A 59 11.88 2.98 -5.55
C HIS A 59 10.37 3.11 -5.69
N LEU A 60 9.67 1.99 -5.70
CA LEU A 60 8.21 1.91 -5.72
C LEU A 60 7.73 1.32 -4.39
N PHE A 61 6.87 2.02 -3.70
CA PHE A 61 6.36 1.60 -2.39
C PHE A 61 4.95 2.09 -2.14
N TRP A 62 4.28 1.46 -1.18
CA TRP A 62 3.02 1.91 -0.66
C TRP A 62 3.23 2.87 0.50
N TYR A 63 2.55 4.00 0.43
CA TYR A 63 2.51 5.05 1.43
C TYR A 63 1.08 5.20 1.95
N ARG A 64 0.91 5.23 3.25
CA ARG A 64 -0.38 5.37 3.90
C ARG A 64 -0.40 6.60 4.79
N MET A 65 -1.47 7.38 4.72
CA MET A 65 -1.76 8.45 5.67
C MET A 65 -3.04 8.11 6.43
N VAL A 66 -3.01 8.34 7.74
CA VAL A 66 -4.18 8.24 8.62
C VAL A 66 -4.39 9.58 9.26
N PHE A 67 -5.58 10.13 9.11
CA PHE A 67 -5.96 11.45 9.62
C PHE A 67 -6.73 11.32 10.93
N SER A 68 -6.44 12.16 11.91
CA SER A 68 -7.19 12.24 13.17
C SER A 68 -8.62 12.73 12.93
N GLU A 69 -8.80 13.65 12.00
CA GLU A 69 -10.08 14.21 11.60
C GLU A 69 -10.46 13.80 10.18
N PRO A 70 -11.75 13.63 9.87
CA PRO A 70 -12.22 13.37 8.51
C PRO A 70 -11.77 14.48 7.55
N GLN A 71 -11.31 14.09 6.36
CA GLN A 71 -10.94 15.01 5.29
C GLN A 71 -12.04 15.01 4.23
N ASP A 72 -12.37 16.19 3.72
CA ASP A 72 -13.39 16.35 2.68
C ASP A 72 -12.84 15.92 1.31
N LEU A 73 -13.50 14.96 0.68
CA LEU A 73 -13.24 14.51 -0.69
C LEU A 73 -14.15 15.19 -1.71
N GLY A 74 -15.08 16.00 -1.24
CA GLY A 74 -16.15 16.62 -2.03
C GLY A 74 -17.44 15.80 -2.05
N GLN A 75 -18.55 16.46 -2.42
CA GLN A 75 -19.88 15.85 -2.51
C GLN A 75 -20.34 15.12 -1.22
N ASN A 76 -20.01 15.67 -0.05
CA ASN A 76 -20.28 15.07 1.26
C ASN A 76 -19.60 13.71 1.51
N ASN A 77 -18.55 13.39 0.79
CA ASN A 77 -17.72 12.21 1.05
C ASN A 77 -16.51 12.61 1.91
N PHE A 78 -16.34 11.90 3.02
CA PHE A 78 -15.25 12.15 3.96
C PHE A 78 -14.38 10.92 4.09
N TYR A 79 -13.05 11.09 3.97
CA TYR A 79 -12.09 10.03 4.16
C TYR A 79 -11.25 10.24 5.43
N ARG A 80 -10.76 9.16 5.99
CA ARG A 80 -9.90 9.15 7.19
C ARG A 80 -8.57 8.47 6.98
N SER A 81 -8.40 7.76 5.89
CA SER A 81 -7.10 7.25 5.50
C SER A 81 -6.96 7.15 3.98
N THR A 82 -5.71 7.17 3.53
CA THR A 82 -5.35 6.95 2.13
C THR A 82 -4.23 5.94 2.02
N GLU A 83 -4.23 5.15 0.96
CA GLU A 83 -3.09 4.35 0.55
C GLU A 83 -2.70 4.76 -0.86
N THR A 84 -1.46 5.14 -1.04
CA THR A 84 -0.93 5.68 -2.29
C THR A 84 0.29 4.89 -2.74
N TYR A 85 0.28 4.41 -3.97
CA TYR A 85 1.45 3.78 -4.58
C TYR A 85 2.30 4.84 -5.23
N VAL A 86 3.52 4.98 -4.75
CA VAL A 86 4.44 6.07 -5.08
C VAL A 86 5.68 5.51 -5.74
N GLU A 87 6.19 6.23 -6.73
CA GLU A 87 7.51 6.05 -7.30
C GLU A 87 8.38 7.23 -6.90
N SER A 88 9.55 6.98 -6.31
CA SER A 88 10.51 8.01 -5.90
C SER A 88 11.85 7.82 -6.58
N HIS A 89 12.53 8.92 -6.87
CA HIS A 89 13.90 8.95 -7.33
C HIS A 89 14.75 9.68 -6.28
N CYS A 90 15.48 8.92 -5.45
CA CYS A 90 16.15 9.44 -4.27
C CYS A 90 17.21 10.49 -4.60
N GLU A 91 18.07 10.24 -5.58
CA GLU A 91 19.13 11.18 -5.97
C GLU A 91 18.57 12.54 -6.46
N LYS A 92 17.49 12.50 -7.23
CA LYS A 92 16.85 13.71 -7.76
C LYS A 92 15.88 14.35 -6.78
N ARG A 93 15.57 13.67 -5.67
CA ARG A 93 14.58 14.09 -4.66
C ARG A 93 13.22 14.44 -5.27
N ILE A 94 12.77 13.62 -6.19
CA ILE A 94 11.46 13.75 -6.84
C ILE A 94 10.64 12.48 -6.64
N MET A 95 9.33 12.65 -6.68
CA MET A 95 8.37 11.56 -6.54
C MET A 95 7.15 11.77 -7.45
N ARG A 96 6.45 10.69 -7.72
CA ARG A 96 5.16 10.75 -8.42
C ARG A 96 4.20 9.71 -7.89
N VAL A 97 2.91 10.06 -7.93
CA VAL A 97 1.82 9.14 -7.60
C VAL A 97 1.52 8.26 -8.81
N LYS A 98 1.34 6.97 -8.56
CA LYS A 98 0.95 5.98 -9.58
C LYS A 98 -0.53 5.60 -9.45
N LYS A 99 -1.03 5.40 -8.24
CA LYS A 99 -2.42 5.06 -7.94
C LYS A 99 -2.68 5.28 -6.47
N GLY A 100 -3.95 5.32 -6.08
CA GLY A 100 -4.32 5.51 -4.68
C GLY A 100 -5.72 5.04 -4.36
N THR A 101 -5.99 4.89 -3.08
CA THR A 101 -7.30 4.53 -2.54
C THR A 101 -7.59 5.39 -1.31
N PHE A 102 -8.81 5.89 -1.23
CA PHE A 102 -9.34 6.66 -0.12
C PHE A 102 -10.32 5.81 0.67
N TYR A 103 -10.23 5.86 1.99
CA TYR A 103 -11.04 5.05 2.89
C TYR A 103 -11.79 5.94 3.89
N SER A 104 -13.06 5.61 4.19
CA SER A 104 -13.85 6.35 5.17
C SER A 104 -13.40 6.07 6.61
N ASP A 105 -12.62 5.03 6.84
CA ASP A 105 -12.13 4.63 8.16
C ASP A 105 -10.60 4.71 8.27
N PRO A 106 -10.06 4.86 9.49
CA PRO A 106 -8.61 4.98 9.69
C PRO A 106 -7.85 3.65 9.50
N ARG A 107 -8.54 2.51 9.40
CA ARG A 107 -7.93 1.18 9.23
C ARG A 107 -7.79 0.76 7.77
N GLY A 108 -8.31 1.56 6.81
CA GLY A 108 -8.23 1.24 5.39
C GLY A 108 -9.08 0.04 4.99
N LYS A 109 -10.28 -0.10 5.56
CA LYS A 109 -11.19 -1.21 5.27
C LYS A 109 -12.34 -0.82 4.35
N ASN A 110 -12.88 0.39 4.53
CA ASN A 110 -14.06 0.85 3.82
C ASN A 110 -13.66 1.79 2.68
N VAL A 111 -13.52 1.24 1.48
CA VAL A 111 -13.13 1.98 0.28
C VAL A 111 -14.22 2.97 -0.11
N LEU A 112 -13.83 4.24 -0.26
CA LEU A 112 -14.66 5.31 -0.83
C LEU A 112 -14.37 5.51 -2.32
N LEU A 113 -13.10 5.59 -2.66
CA LEU A 113 -12.64 5.85 -4.02
C LEU A 113 -11.30 5.17 -4.26
N SER A 114 -11.18 4.51 -5.42
CA SER A 114 -9.90 4.01 -5.91
C SER A 114 -9.57 4.72 -7.22
N VAL A 115 -8.34 5.24 -7.31
CA VAL A 115 -7.82 5.97 -8.46
C VAL A 115 -6.72 5.13 -9.11
N SER A 116 -6.93 4.71 -10.34
CA SER A 116 -5.96 3.91 -11.11
C SER A 116 -4.82 4.79 -11.65
N ASN A 117 -3.73 4.15 -12.10
CA ASN A 117 -2.64 4.88 -12.75
C ASN A 117 -3.11 5.68 -13.98
N LYS A 118 -4.08 5.15 -14.74
CA LYS A 118 -4.66 5.84 -15.88
C LYS A 118 -5.40 7.12 -15.46
N ASP A 119 -6.17 7.05 -14.37
CA ASP A 119 -6.92 8.19 -13.85
C ASP A 119 -5.98 9.26 -13.29
N VAL A 120 -4.92 8.84 -12.59
CA VAL A 120 -3.87 9.74 -12.08
C VAL A 120 -3.21 10.51 -13.23
N ILE A 121 -2.85 9.82 -14.33
CA ILE A 121 -2.26 10.45 -15.52
C ILE A 121 -3.26 11.40 -16.18
N ALA A 122 -4.52 10.99 -16.36
CA ALA A 122 -5.57 11.79 -16.95
C ALA A 122 -5.86 13.08 -16.16
N ALA A 123 -5.77 13.01 -14.82
CA ALA A 123 -5.89 14.15 -13.92
C ALA A 123 -4.64 15.05 -13.86
N GLY A 124 -3.55 14.69 -14.57
CA GLY A 124 -2.29 15.43 -14.54
C GLY A 124 -1.47 15.29 -13.25
N LEU A 125 -1.85 14.36 -12.37
CA LEU A 125 -1.23 14.13 -11.06
C LEU A 125 -0.03 13.15 -11.10
N GLY A 126 0.15 12.42 -12.20
CA GLY A 126 1.23 11.43 -12.38
C GLY A 126 2.57 12.02 -12.79
N LYS A 127 2.78 13.32 -12.65
CA LYS A 127 4.03 14.01 -12.98
C LYS A 127 5.04 13.85 -11.84
N TRP A 128 6.32 13.97 -12.19
CA TRP A 128 7.38 14.08 -11.21
C TRP A 128 7.31 15.43 -10.51
N GLU A 129 7.19 15.41 -9.20
CA GLU A 129 7.14 16.58 -8.34
C GLU A 129 8.35 16.58 -7.39
N PRO A 130 8.92 17.76 -7.08
CA PRO A 130 9.94 17.84 -6.03
C PRO A 130 9.40 17.36 -4.69
N ALA A 131 10.17 16.55 -4.01
CA ALA A 131 9.85 16.07 -2.67
C ALA A 131 10.11 17.12 -1.57
N GLU A 132 10.56 18.29 -1.93
CA GLU A 132 11.28 19.21 -1.06
C GLU A 132 10.44 20.19 -0.26
N LYS A 133 9.15 20.34 -0.54
CA LYS A 133 8.43 21.47 0.09
C LYS A 133 7.91 21.19 1.49
N ASP A 134 7.94 19.94 1.90
CA ASP A 134 7.57 19.59 3.27
C ASP A 134 8.70 18.80 3.91
N ASP A 135 9.30 19.33 4.96
CA ASP A 135 10.19 18.59 5.88
C ASP A 135 9.52 17.33 6.47
N ASN A 136 8.28 17.13 6.13
CA ASN A 136 7.38 16.06 6.51
C ASN A 136 7.28 14.91 5.49
N LEU A 137 7.92 15.01 4.32
CA LEU A 137 8.02 13.87 3.37
C LEU A 137 9.14 12.91 3.81
N VAL A 138 8.88 12.27 4.90
CA VAL A 138 9.70 11.24 5.55
C VAL A 138 10.01 10.01 4.67
N PRO A 139 9.27 9.67 3.57
CA PRO A 139 9.59 8.51 2.72
C PRO A 139 11.04 8.46 2.22
N PHE A 140 11.67 9.63 2.04
CA PHE A 140 13.06 9.70 1.56
C PHE A 140 14.11 9.38 2.63
N LYS A 141 13.73 9.30 3.90
CA LYS A 141 14.67 8.97 5.00
C LYS A 141 14.72 7.47 5.31
N VAL A 142 13.82 6.68 4.72
CA VAL A 142 13.59 5.28 5.09
C VAL A 142 14.05 4.30 3.98
N VAL A 143 14.31 4.79 2.77
CA VAL A 143 14.71 3.97 1.61
C VAL A 143 16.18 4.11 1.31
#